data_7aec05e7d2ea4f789d4899fe6c8b7ac1
#
_entry.id   7aec05e7d2ea4f789d4899fe6c8b7ac1
#
_cell.length_a   1.000
_cell.length_b   1.000
_cell.length_c   1.000
_cell.angle_alpha   90.00
_cell.angle_beta   90.00
_cell.angle_gamma   90.00
#
_symmetry.space_group_name_H-M   'P 1'
#
loop_
_entity.id
_entity.type
_entity.pdbx_description
1 polymer ?
#
loop_
_entity_poly.entity_id
_entity_poly.type
_entity_poly.pdbx_seq_one_letter_code
_entity_poly.pdbx_strand_id
1 'polypeptide(L)' 'MVIPEDSDNITSALNRIADGLEENNEVLKRIANHYDGVVPIMARNAKRVEEAHEEAQTSFLGNLFKDPQGQE' A
#
# COMPACT_ATOMS: atom_id res chain seq x y z
N MET A 1 -14.39 20.97 2.27
CA MET A 1 -13.89 20.84 2.77
C MET A 1 -13.24 19.87 2.90
N VAL A 2 -12.98 19.29 3.20
CA VAL A 2 -12.37 18.59 3.48
C VAL A 2 -11.76 17.67 3.12
N ILE A 3 -11.53 17.40 2.75
CA ILE A 3 -10.89 16.60 2.28
C ILE A 3 -9.78 15.99 2.97
N PRO A 4 -9.18 16.41 4.02
CA PRO A 4 -8.21 15.65 4.77
C PRO A 4 -8.73 14.27 5.15
N GLU A 5 -10.02 14.19 5.37
CA GLU A 5 -10.59 12.90 5.71
C GLU A 5 -10.50 11.91 4.58
N ASP A 6 -10.77 12.38 3.38
CA ASP A 6 -10.68 11.50 2.22
C ASP A 6 -9.27 11.02 2.02
N SER A 7 -8.33 11.91 2.21
CA SER A 7 -6.94 11.57 2.05
C SER A 7 -6.51 10.53 3.08
N ASP A 8 -6.95 10.71 4.31
CA ASP A 8 -6.64 9.75 5.35
C ASP A 8 -7.25 8.41 5.04
N ASN A 9 -8.46 8.40 4.50
CA ASN A 9 -9.13 7.16 4.15
C ASN A 9 -8.38 6.41 3.06
N ILE A 10 -7.90 7.14 2.08
CA ILE A 10 -7.15 6.52 1.00
C ILE A 10 -5.85 5.95 1.52
N THR A 11 -5.12 6.71 2.31
CA THR A 11 -3.87 6.24 2.88
C THR A 11 -4.10 5.02 3.75
N SER A 12 -5.16 5.06 4.54
CA SER A 12 -5.50 3.94 5.40
C SER A 12 -5.81 2.70 4.58
N ALA A 13 -6.58 2.88 3.50
CA ALA A 13 -6.94 1.76 2.66
C ALA A 13 -5.73 1.16 2.00
N LEU A 14 -4.82 1.99 1.51
CA LEU A 14 -3.61 1.50 0.87
C LEU A 14 -2.74 0.73 1.86
N ASN A 15 -2.64 1.23 3.08
CA ASN A 15 -1.85 0.55 4.10
C ASN A 15 -2.47 -0.79 4.47
N ARG A 16 -3.79 -0.87 4.49
CA ARG A 16 -4.45 -2.13 4.75
C ARG A 16 -4.20 -3.14 3.64
N ILE A 17 -4.21 -2.66 2.42
CA ILE A 17 -3.92 -3.54 1.29
C ILE A 17 -2.50 -4.07 1.42
N ALA A 18 -1.56 -3.19 1.75
CA ALA A 18 -0.18 -3.62 1.92
C ALA A 18 -0.05 -4.64 3.04
N ASP A 19 -0.72 -4.38 4.17
CA ASP A 19 -0.67 -5.30 5.30
C ASP A 19 -1.23 -6.66 4.92
N GLY A 20 -2.36 -6.65 4.21
CA GLY A 20 -2.98 -7.90 3.79
C GLY A 20 -2.10 -8.69 2.86
N LEU A 21 -1.43 -8.00 1.96
CA LEU A 21 -0.53 -8.68 1.03
C LEU A 21 0.69 -9.24 1.75
N GLU A 22 1.18 -8.51 2.74
CA GLU A 22 2.31 -9.00 3.51
C GLU A 22 1.93 -10.24 4.31
N GLU A 23 0.74 -10.25 4.87
CA GLU A 23 0.25 -11.42 5.57
C GLU A 23 0.12 -12.60 4.64
N ASN A 24 -0.42 -12.35 3.46
CA ASN A 24 -0.51 -13.39 2.46
C ASN A 24 0.85 -13.96 2.12
N ASN A 25 1.83 -13.09 2.01
CA ASN A 25 3.18 -13.55 1.68
C ASN A 25 3.77 -14.40 2.78
N GLU A 26 3.42 -14.13 4.03
CA GLU A 26 3.88 -14.99 5.10
C GLU A 26 3.33 -16.39 4.97
N VAL A 27 2.06 -16.50 4.62
CA VAL A 27 1.45 -17.80 4.39
C VAL A 27 2.08 -18.48 3.17
N LEU A 28 2.27 -17.70 2.11
CA LEU A 28 2.85 -18.24 0.89
C LEU A 28 4.28 -18.72 1.11
N LYS A 29 5.00 -18.07 1.99
CA LYS A 29 6.34 -18.53 2.35
C LYS A 29 6.33 -19.94 2.88
N ARG A 30 5.36 -20.25 3.72
CA ARG A 30 5.25 -21.59 4.26
C ARG A 30 4.93 -22.58 3.17
N ILE A 31 4.05 -22.19 2.26
CA ILE A 31 3.70 -23.07 1.17
C ILE A 31 4.88 -23.25 0.23
N ALA A 32 5.68 -22.20 0.05
CA ALA A 32 6.83 -22.27 -0.84
C ALA A 32 7.87 -23.28 -0.38
N ASN A 33 7.88 -23.61 0.91
CA ASN A 33 8.77 -24.64 1.39
C ASN A 33 8.46 -25.99 0.77
N HIS A 34 7.25 -26.19 0.30
CA HIS A 34 6.83 -27.45 -0.29
C HIS A 34 6.49 -27.32 -1.77
N TYR A 35 6.29 -26.10 -2.24
CA TYR A 35 5.82 -25.91 -3.60
C TYR A 35 6.29 -24.55 -4.11
N ASP A 36 7.18 -24.60 -5.09
CA ASP A 36 7.78 -23.38 -5.62
C ASP A 36 6.82 -22.52 -6.42
N GLY A 37 5.72 -23.08 -6.85
CA GLY A 37 4.80 -22.37 -7.73
C GLY A 37 4.24 -21.09 -7.17
N VAL A 38 4.33 -20.89 -5.86
CA VAL A 38 3.82 -19.67 -5.25
C VAL A 38 4.84 -18.55 -5.25
N VAL A 39 6.08 -18.84 -5.61
CA VAL A 39 7.12 -17.81 -5.57
C VAL A 39 6.80 -16.62 -6.47
N PRO A 40 6.33 -16.83 -7.71
CA PRO A 40 5.95 -15.68 -8.54
C PRO A 40 4.82 -14.88 -7.93
N ILE A 41 3.91 -15.52 -7.24
CA ILE A 41 2.81 -14.83 -6.60
C ILE A 41 3.34 -13.96 -5.47
N MET A 42 4.30 -14.49 -4.70
CA MET A 42 4.90 -13.72 -3.62
C MET A 42 5.61 -12.50 -4.18
N ALA A 43 6.31 -12.67 -5.29
CA ALA A 43 7.01 -11.55 -5.89
C ALA A 43 6.04 -10.47 -6.35
N ARG A 44 4.92 -10.89 -6.92
CA ARG A 44 3.91 -9.97 -7.37
C ARG A 44 3.30 -9.21 -6.18
N ASN A 45 3.04 -9.94 -5.11
CA ASN A 45 2.48 -9.32 -3.91
C ASN A 45 3.44 -8.32 -3.30
N ALA A 46 4.72 -8.68 -3.26
CA ALA A 46 5.73 -7.78 -2.72
C ALA A 46 5.79 -6.49 -3.52
N LYS A 47 5.68 -6.61 -4.82
CA LYS A 47 5.68 -5.42 -5.66
C LYS A 47 4.45 -4.57 -5.38
N ARG A 48 3.30 -5.21 -5.19
CA ARG A 48 2.10 -4.46 -4.89
C ARG A 48 2.16 -3.77 -3.54
N VAL A 49 2.80 -4.41 -2.57
CA VAL A 49 3.00 -3.78 -1.27
C VAL A 49 3.82 -2.52 -1.45
N GLU A 50 4.89 -2.62 -2.21
CA GLU A 50 5.74 -1.48 -2.47
C GLU A 50 4.97 -0.37 -3.14
N GLU A 51 4.19 -0.71 -4.15
CA GLU A 51 3.42 0.27 -4.88
C GLU A 51 2.37 0.92 -4.00
N ALA A 52 1.73 0.14 -3.15
CA ALA A 52 0.71 0.67 -2.26
C ALA A 52 1.32 1.67 -1.27
N HIS A 53 2.49 1.33 -0.74
CA HIS A 53 3.16 2.24 0.19
C HIS A 53 3.57 3.53 -0.52
N GLU A 54 4.06 3.40 -1.73
CA GLU A 54 4.45 4.57 -2.50
C GLU A 54 3.26 5.45 -2.81
N GLU A 55 2.16 4.83 -3.17
CA GLU A 55 0.96 5.58 -3.47
C GLU A 55 0.44 6.29 -2.24
N ALA A 56 0.46 5.62 -1.11
CA ALA A 56 0.01 6.22 0.13
C ALA A 56 0.88 7.42 0.48
N GLN A 57 2.18 7.26 0.29
CA GLN A 57 3.11 8.33 0.58
C GLN A 57 2.92 9.50 -0.35
N THR A 58 2.72 9.20 -1.61
CA THR A 58 2.50 10.24 -2.61
C THR A 58 1.22 11.00 -2.33
N SER A 59 0.16 10.29 -1.97
CA SER A 59 -1.09 10.93 -1.63
C SER A 59 -0.93 11.85 -0.44
N PHE A 60 -0.21 11.39 0.56
CA PHE A 60 -0.01 12.17 1.76
C PHE A 60 0.78 13.44 1.45
N LEU A 61 1.86 13.29 0.71
CA LEU A 61 2.70 14.43 0.37
C LEU A 61 1.98 15.40 -0.54
N GLY A 62 1.25 14.86 -1.50
CA GLY A 62 0.48 15.69 -2.40
C GLY A 62 -0.52 16.54 -1.66
N ASN A 63 -1.14 15.93 -0.67
CA ASN A 63 -2.12 16.64 0.12
C ASN A 63 -1.47 17.73 0.95
N LEU A 64 -0.30 17.44 1.49
CA LEU A 64 0.43 18.42 2.26
C LEU A 64 0.82 19.61 1.42
N PHE A 65 1.33 19.35 0.25
CA PHE A 65 1.76 20.44 -0.62
C PHE A 65 0.61 21.21 -1.18
N LYS A 66 -0.52 20.54 -1.35
CA LYS A 66 -1.68 21.21 -1.90
C LYS A 66 -2.27 22.21 -0.95
N ASP A 67 -2.29 21.86 0.32
CA ASP A 67 -2.91 22.73 1.30
C ASP A 67 -2.36 24.13 1.29
N PRO A 68 -1.04 24.32 1.36
CA PRO A 68 -0.51 25.67 1.36
C PRO A 68 -0.89 26.43 0.11
N GLN A 69 -0.94 25.72 -0.98
CA GLN A 69 -1.32 26.38 -2.19
C GLN A 69 -2.76 26.75 -2.21
N GLY A 70 -3.57 25.90 -1.67
CA GLY A 70 -4.97 26.17 -1.61
C GLY A 70 -5.26 27.42 -0.82
N GLN A 71 -4.40 27.75 0.08
CA GLN A 71 -4.60 28.91 0.86
C GLN A 71 -4.28 30.15 0.15
N GLU A 72 -3.54 30.08 -0.85
CA GLU A 72 -3.24 31.24 -1.57
C GLU A 72 -4.18 31.46 -2.61
#